data_451a47179be486aba77ae79acca60454
#
_entry.id   451a47179be486aba77ae79acca60454
#
_cell.length_a   1.000
_cell.length_b   1.000
_cell.length_c   1.000
_cell.angle_alpha   90.00
_cell.angle_beta   90.00
_cell.angle_gamma   90.00
#
_symmetry.space_group_name_H-M   'P 1'
#
loop_
_entity.id
_entity.type
_entity.pdbx_description
1 polymer ?
#
loop_
_entity_poly.entity_id
_entity_poly.type
_entity_poly.pdbx_seq_one_letter_code
_entity_poly.pdbx_strand_id
1 'polypeptide(L)'
;FVQALVDNRGRANFIFQQDNFRSRRKQHYYQVMSYTGSGDVGQTNIPMDDYLSYDVYFEADNLNNQIVATGLYTEDNPERAMGFFYVRYQPDTQEKAKVQFTPFSEEFLQNLLGRDYREGKGLTETTVREIVLRRDGGALLIAERNRQLQRRTGTTSRVYYDNTIRNLVD
;
A
#
# COMPACT_ATOMS: atom_id res chain seq x y z
N PHE A 1 -1.66 9.12 -12.41
CA PHE A 1 -1.24 7.79 -12.88
C PHE A 1 -0.40 7.12 -11.79
N VAL A 2 -0.69 5.89 -11.48
CA VAL A 2 0.04 5.08 -10.48
C VAL A 2 0.85 4.01 -11.19
N GLN A 3 0.18 3.11 -11.91
CA GLN A 3 0.80 1.91 -12.48
C GLN A 3 0.05 1.44 -13.73
N ALA A 4 0.74 0.71 -14.60
CA ALA A 4 0.14 -0.08 -15.67
C ALA A 4 0.52 -1.55 -15.50
N LEU A 5 -0.45 -2.43 -15.75
CA LEU A 5 -0.29 -3.88 -15.68
C LEU A 5 -0.81 -4.52 -16.96
N VAL A 6 -0.15 -5.58 -17.42
CA VAL A 6 -0.66 -6.43 -18.49
C VAL A 6 -0.79 -7.85 -17.93
N ASP A 7 -1.99 -8.43 -18.03
CA ASP A 7 -2.21 -9.80 -17.62
C ASP A 7 -1.86 -10.80 -18.73
N ASN A 8 -1.86 -12.10 -18.40
CA ASN A 8 -1.52 -13.17 -19.35
C ASN A 8 -2.57 -13.37 -20.47
N ARG A 9 -3.71 -12.67 -20.42
CA ARG A 9 -4.72 -12.63 -21.49
C ARG A 9 -4.52 -11.43 -22.42
N GLY A 10 -3.47 -10.64 -22.21
CA GLY A 10 -3.16 -9.44 -23.00
C GLY A 10 -4.02 -8.23 -22.65
N ARG A 11 -4.75 -8.26 -21.52
CA ARG A 11 -5.50 -7.09 -21.04
C ARG A 11 -4.55 -6.09 -20.40
N ALA A 12 -4.60 -4.85 -20.85
CA ALA A 12 -3.87 -3.74 -20.25
C ALA A 12 -4.76 -3.04 -19.21
N ASN A 13 -4.24 -2.87 -18.00
CA ASN A 13 -4.92 -2.19 -16.91
C ASN A 13 -4.10 -0.97 -16.50
N PHE A 14 -4.73 0.19 -16.52
CA PHE A 14 -4.13 1.47 -16.14
C PHE A 14 -4.76 1.92 -14.82
N ILE A 15 -3.94 2.21 -13.83
CA ILE A 15 -4.38 2.56 -12.49
C ILE A 15 -4.08 4.03 -12.23
N PHE A 16 -5.11 4.74 -11.78
CA PHE A 16 -5.04 6.16 -11.42
C PHE A 16 -5.49 6.32 -9.97
N GLN A 17 -4.84 7.24 -9.26
CA GLN A 17 -5.20 7.61 -7.90
C GLN A 17 -5.91 8.97 -7.93
N GLN A 18 -7.02 9.09 -7.21
CA GLN A 18 -7.83 10.29 -7.12
C GLN A 18 -7.97 10.73 -5.66
N ASP A 19 -7.91 12.04 -5.47
CA ASP A 19 -8.22 12.72 -4.20
C ASP A 19 -7.51 12.18 -2.95
N ASN A 20 -6.26 11.72 -3.09
CA ASN A 20 -5.46 11.18 -1.97
C ASN A 20 -4.83 12.31 -1.12
N PHE A 21 -5.66 13.19 -0.56
CA PHE A 21 -5.21 14.23 0.36
C PHE A 21 -6.21 14.44 1.50
N ARG A 22 -5.69 14.87 2.64
CA ARG A 22 -6.41 14.99 3.91
C ARG A 22 -7.78 15.67 3.79
N SER A 23 -7.88 16.77 3.04
CA SER A 23 -9.13 17.51 2.90
C SER A 23 -10.20 16.79 2.06
N ARG A 24 -9.83 15.76 1.33
CA ARG A 24 -10.71 14.99 0.45
C ARG A 24 -10.66 13.49 0.66
N ARG A 25 -10.13 13.02 1.80
CA ARG A 25 -9.97 11.59 2.09
C ARG A 25 -11.24 10.76 1.89
N LYS A 26 -12.41 11.32 2.16
CA LYS A 26 -13.71 10.67 1.91
C LYS A 26 -14.05 10.46 0.43
N GLN A 27 -13.30 11.09 -0.46
CA GLN A 27 -13.46 11.01 -1.92
C GLN A 27 -12.29 10.26 -2.55
N HIS A 28 -11.35 9.77 -1.72
CA HIS A 28 -10.19 9.04 -2.22
C HIS A 28 -10.58 7.68 -2.78
N TYR A 29 -10.11 7.39 -3.99
CA TYR A 29 -10.30 6.09 -4.65
C TYR A 29 -9.20 5.84 -5.68
N TYR A 30 -9.03 4.56 -6.04
CA TYR A 30 -8.29 4.18 -7.24
C TYR A 30 -9.25 3.88 -8.37
N GLN A 31 -8.90 4.33 -9.57
CA GLN A 31 -9.61 4.03 -10.79
C GLN A 31 -8.78 3.07 -11.63
N VAL A 32 -9.36 1.93 -11.96
CA VAL A 32 -8.77 0.95 -12.87
C VAL A 32 -9.49 1.07 -14.22
N MET A 33 -8.72 1.34 -15.26
CA MET A 33 -9.19 1.33 -16.66
C MET A 33 -8.61 0.11 -17.34
N SER A 34 -9.46 -0.81 -17.79
CA SER A 34 -9.08 -2.09 -18.39
C SER A 34 -9.38 -2.09 -19.89
N TYR A 35 -8.38 -2.39 -20.71
CA TYR A 35 -8.48 -2.47 -22.16
C TYR A 35 -8.14 -3.88 -22.65
N THR A 36 -9.05 -4.49 -23.42
CA THR A 36 -8.91 -5.87 -23.92
C THR A 36 -8.45 -5.99 -25.36
N GLY A 37 -8.20 -4.85 -26.06
CA GLY A 37 -7.82 -4.82 -27.47
C GLY A 37 -9.02 -4.78 -28.43
N SER A 38 -10.25 -4.98 -27.96
CA SER A 38 -11.48 -4.96 -28.80
C SER A 38 -12.08 -3.56 -29.01
N GLY A 39 -11.47 -2.52 -28.43
CA GLY A 39 -11.97 -1.15 -28.47
C GLY A 39 -12.73 -0.71 -27.22
N ASP A 40 -13.24 -1.66 -26.44
CA ASP A 40 -13.95 -1.37 -25.19
C ASP A 40 -12.98 -1.12 -24.04
N VAL A 41 -13.29 -0.10 -23.24
CA VAL A 41 -12.57 0.24 -22.02
C VAL A 41 -13.51 0.04 -20.83
N GLY A 42 -13.20 -0.95 -20.02
CA GLY A 42 -13.84 -1.12 -18.71
C GLY A 42 -13.29 -0.11 -17.70
N GLN A 43 -14.14 0.37 -16.81
CA GLN A 43 -13.74 1.26 -15.72
C GLN A 43 -14.31 0.78 -14.40
N THR A 44 -13.46 0.69 -13.38
CA THR A 44 -13.86 0.35 -12.01
C THR A 44 -13.20 1.26 -11.02
N ASN A 45 -13.95 1.70 -10.01
CA ASN A 45 -13.45 2.47 -8.89
C ASN A 45 -13.31 1.58 -7.65
N ILE A 46 -12.18 1.70 -6.99
CA ILE A 46 -11.84 1.03 -5.74
C ILE A 46 -11.86 2.09 -4.65
N PRO A 47 -12.94 2.19 -3.85
CA PRO A 47 -13.04 3.21 -2.82
C PRO A 47 -12.06 2.91 -1.68
N MET A 48 -11.47 3.95 -1.12
CA MET A 48 -10.57 3.84 0.03
C MET A 48 -11.26 4.26 1.33
N ASP A 49 -12.60 4.32 1.32
CA ASP A 49 -13.44 4.77 2.43
C ASP A 49 -12.98 6.14 2.97
N ASP A 50 -12.70 6.24 4.27
CA ASP A 50 -12.23 7.49 4.88
C ASP A 50 -10.70 7.53 5.06
N TYR A 51 -9.97 6.66 4.34
CA TYR A 51 -8.53 6.53 4.49
C TYR A 51 -7.75 7.14 3.33
N LEU A 52 -6.54 7.63 3.62
CA LEU A 52 -5.51 7.93 2.64
C LEU A 52 -4.63 6.69 2.47
N SER A 53 -4.01 6.55 1.31
CA SER A 53 -3.16 5.41 1.00
C SER A 53 -1.81 5.86 0.45
N TYR A 54 -0.79 5.06 0.66
CA TYR A 54 0.54 5.29 0.12
C TYR A 54 1.32 3.98 -0.03
N ASP A 55 2.41 4.03 -0.80
CA ASP A 55 3.21 2.85 -1.13
C ASP A 55 2.35 1.68 -1.65
N VAL A 56 1.50 1.98 -2.62
CA VAL A 56 0.52 1.04 -3.15
C VAL A 56 1.09 0.29 -4.35
N TYR A 57 0.96 -1.02 -4.32
CA TYR A 57 1.35 -1.92 -5.38
C TYR A 57 0.13 -2.65 -5.93
N PHE A 58 0.06 -2.74 -7.25
CA PHE A 58 -0.93 -3.53 -7.97
C PHE A 58 -0.22 -4.65 -8.73
N GLU A 59 -0.76 -5.86 -8.65
CA GLU A 59 -0.24 -7.03 -9.34
C GLU A 59 -1.34 -7.78 -10.06
N ALA A 60 -1.01 -8.33 -11.24
CA ALA A 60 -1.91 -9.21 -11.98
C ALA A 60 -1.74 -10.65 -11.48
N ASP A 61 -2.71 -11.13 -10.72
CA ASP A 61 -2.78 -12.53 -10.33
C ASP A 61 -3.35 -13.37 -11.50
N ASN A 62 -2.45 -13.76 -12.37
CA ASN A 62 -2.78 -14.51 -13.55
C ASN A 62 -3.33 -15.92 -13.27
N LEU A 63 -3.03 -16.47 -12.10
CA LEU A 63 -3.50 -17.78 -11.70
C LEU A 63 -4.99 -17.76 -11.33
N ASN A 64 -5.40 -16.71 -10.62
CA ASN A 64 -6.78 -16.56 -10.13
C ASN A 64 -7.59 -15.55 -10.98
N ASN A 65 -7.02 -15.04 -12.09
CA ASN A 65 -7.66 -14.09 -12.99
C ASN A 65 -8.22 -12.84 -12.28
N GLN A 66 -7.39 -12.24 -11.45
CA GLN A 66 -7.74 -11.06 -10.65
C GLN A 66 -6.60 -10.05 -10.63
N ILE A 67 -6.91 -8.82 -10.27
CA ILE A 67 -5.93 -7.82 -9.87
C ILE A 67 -5.95 -7.78 -8.35
N VAL A 68 -4.77 -7.83 -7.76
CA VAL A 68 -4.54 -7.69 -6.33
C VAL A 68 -3.83 -6.37 -6.09
N ALA A 69 -4.26 -5.63 -5.08
CA ALA A 69 -3.53 -4.47 -4.62
C ALA A 69 -3.35 -4.51 -3.11
N THR A 70 -2.23 -4.00 -2.65
CA THR A 70 -1.96 -3.78 -1.23
C THR A 70 -1.06 -2.55 -1.06
N GLY A 71 -1.09 -2.00 0.13
CA GLY A 71 -0.30 -0.84 0.50
C GLY A 71 -0.59 -0.44 1.94
N LEU A 72 -0.03 0.68 2.35
CA LEU A 72 -0.24 1.24 3.67
C LEU A 72 -1.37 2.25 3.64
N TYR A 73 -2.10 2.37 4.75
CA TYR A 73 -3.15 3.39 4.89
C TYR A 73 -2.98 4.23 6.16
N THR A 74 -3.59 5.39 6.14
CA THR A 74 -3.64 6.33 7.25
C THR A 74 -4.95 7.11 7.25
N GLU A 75 -5.31 7.67 8.40
CA GLU A 75 -6.50 8.54 8.51
C GLU A 75 -6.21 9.98 8.08
N ASP A 76 -5.05 10.52 8.43
CA ASP A 76 -4.79 11.94 8.23
C ASP A 76 -3.33 12.33 7.95
N ASN A 77 -2.38 11.49 8.27
CA ASN A 77 -0.97 11.79 8.11
C ASN A 77 -0.26 10.73 7.25
N PRO A 78 0.07 11.03 5.98
CA PRO A 78 0.71 10.08 5.07
C PRO A 78 2.11 9.62 5.51
N GLU A 79 2.70 10.27 6.53
CA GLU A 79 3.97 9.83 7.10
C GLU A 79 3.82 8.73 8.18
N ARG A 80 2.55 8.35 8.50
CA ARG A 80 2.24 7.40 9.57
C ARG A 80 1.28 6.34 9.11
N ALA A 81 1.78 5.13 8.88
CA ALA A 81 0.94 3.98 8.60
C ALA A 81 0.14 3.57 9.83
N MET A 82 -1.16 3.47 9.71
CA MET A 82 -2.06 2.91 10.73
C MET A 82 -2.26 1.41 10.54
N GLY A 83 -2.00 0.90 9.34
CA GLY A 83 -2.15 -0.48 8.96
C GLY A 83 -1.88 -0.68 7.49
N PHE A 84 -2.25 -1.82 7.00
CA PHE A 84 -2.23 -2.14 5.57
C PHE A 84 -3.64 -2.41 5.06
N PHE A 85 -3.83 -2.26 3.76
CA PHE A 85 -5.07 -2.65 3.08
C PHE A 85 -4.79 -3.70 2.01
N TYR A 86 -5.81 -4.48 1.73
CA TYR A 86 -5.80 -5.50 0.70
C TYR A 86 -7.02 -5.37 -0.19
N VAL A 87 -6.81 -5.47 -1.50
CA VAL A 87 -7.86 -5.37 -2.51
C VAL A 87 -7.80 -6.59 -3.41
N ARG A 88 -8.98 -7.14 -3.73
CA ARG A 88 -9.16 -8.06 -4.85
C ARG A 88 -10.19 -7.51 -5.81
N TYR A 89 -9.86 -7.53 -7.06
CA TYR A 89 -10.73 -7.08 -8.14
C TYR A 89 -10.64 -8.05 -9.31
N GLN A 90 -11.79 -8.52 -9.77
CA GLN A 90 -11.90 -9.38 -10.96
C GLN A 90 -12.40 -8.55 -12.14
N PRO A 91 -11.54 -8.25 -13.13
CA PRO A 91 -11.90 -7.36 -14.24
C PRO A 91 -13.04 -7.88 -15.12
N ASP A 92 -13.26 -9.20 -15.16
CA ASP A 92 -14.29 -9.84 -16.01
C ASP A 92 -15.67 -9.94 -15.35
N THR A 93 -15.79 -9.52 -14.11
CA THR A 93 -17.03 -9.57 -13.36
C THR A 93 -17.57 -8.16 -13.13
N GLN A 94 -18.90 -8.06 -12.93
CA GLN A 94 -19.51 -6.80 -12.48
C GLN A 94 -19.42 -6.62 -10.96
N GLU A 95 -18.67 -7.49 -10.29
CA GLU A 95 -18.47 -7.39 -8.84
C GLU A 95 -17.62 -6.17 -8.49
N LYS A 96 -18.06 -5.47 -7.45
CA LYS A 96 -17.28 -4.35 -6.91
C LYS A 96 -16.00 -4.88 -6.28
N ALA A 97 -14.92 -4.12 -6.43
CA ALA A 97 -13.69 -4.41 -5.72
C ALA A 97 -13.94 -4.46 -4.20
N LYS A 98 -13.41 -5.51 -3.57
CA LYS A 98 -13.49 -5.67 -2.11
C LYS A 98 -12.19 -5.15 -1.50
N VAL A 99 -12.32 -4.13 -0.66
CA VAL A 99 -11.20 -3.57 0.09
C VAL A 99 -11.30 -4.02 1.55
N GLN A 100 -10.20 -4.49 2.09
CA GLN A 100 -10.08 -4.86 3.50
C GLN A 100 -8.96 -4.04 4.11
N PHE A 101 -9.26 -3.35 5.21
CA PHE A 101 -8.29 -2.61 6.00
C PHE A 101 -7.96 -3.39 7.26
N THR A 102 -6.67 -3.57 7.51
CA THR A 102 -6.17 -4.29 8.69
C THR A 102 -5.26 -3.34 9.48
N PRO A 103 -5.71 -2.87 10.66
CA PRO A 103 -4.88 -2.02 11.51
C PRO A 103 -3.72 -2.81 12.10
N PHE A 104 -2.59 -2.15 12.33
CA PHE A 104 -1.53 -2.74 13.13
C PHE A 104 -2.00 -2.92 14.57
N SER A 105 -1.80 -4.12 15.12
CA SER A 105 -2.12 -4.37 16.53
C SER A 105 -1.17 -3.60 17.45
N GLU A 106 -1.65 -3.26 18.64
CA GLU A 106 -0.81 -2.59 19.65
C GLU A 106 0.39 -3.45 20.02
N GLU A 107 0.19 -4.76 20.18
CA GLU A 107 1.25 -5.71 20.48
C GLU A 107 2.34 -5.70 19.39
N PHE A 108 1.93 -5.72 18.11
CA PHE A 108 2.85 -5.61 16.99
C PHE A 108 3.64 -4.30 17.04
N LEU A 109 2.95 -3.16 17.26
CA LEU A 109 3.59 -1.86 17.35
C LEU A 109 4.55 -1.76 18.53
N GLN A 110 4.18 -2.31 19.70
CA GLN A 110 5.03 -2.34 20.89
C GLN A 110 6.28 -3.19 20.66
N ASN A 111 6.14 -4.36 20.06
CA ASN A 111 7.26 -5.25 19.75
C ASN A 111 8.23 -4.61 18.74
N LEU A 112 7.68 -3.94 17.72
CA LEU A 112 8.48 -3.32 16.67
C LEU A 112 9.17 -2.04 17.13
N LEU A 113 8.46 -1.17 17.85
CA LEU A 113 8.93 0.17 18.22
C LEU A 113 9.67 0.17 19.58
N GLY A 114 9.38 -0.79 20.45
CA GLY A 114 9.96 -0.86 21.78
C GLY A 114 9.76 0.43 22.57
N ARG A 115 10.86 1.06 22.96
CA ARG A 115 10.84 2.35 23.73
C ARG A 115 10.26 3.52 22.95
N ASP A 116 10.21 3.46 21.64
CA ASP A 116 9.68 4.50 20.77
C ASP A 116 8.15 4.39 20.56
N TYR A 117 7.55 3.32 21.06
CA TYR A 117 6.10 3.12 21.00
C TYR A 117 5.35 4.27 21.70
N ARG A 118 4.29 4.71 21.07
CA ARG A 118 3.32 5.66 21.63
C ARG A 118 1.94 5.23 21.18
N GLU A 119 1.02 5.10 22.14
CA GLU A 119 -0.36 4.76 21.89
C GLU A 119 -1.01 5.68 20.82
N GLY A 120 -1.78 5.10 19.91
CA GLY A 120 -2.45 5.81 18.83
C GLY A 120 -1.52 6.38 17.74
N LYS A 121 -0.22 6.10 17.80
CA LYS A 121 0.71 6.50 16.74
C LYS A 121 1.05 5.31 15.84
N GLY A 122 0.77 5.46 14.56
CA GLY A 122 1.16 4.48 13.55
C GLY A 122 2.67 4.42 13.30
N LEU A 123 3.08 3.58 12.37
CA LEU A 123 4.47 3.43 11.94
C LEU A 123 4.91 4.61 11.08
N THR A 124 6.08 5.14 11.39
CA THR A 124 6.78 6.12 10.54
C THR A 124 7.93 5.46 9.81
N GLU A 125 8.40 6.12 8.73
CA GLU A 125 9.59 5.68 7.98
C GLU A 125 9.43 4.25 7.42
N THR A 126 8.19 3.88 7.09
CA THR A 126 7.85 2.55 6.58
C THR A 126 7.54 2.63 5.10
N THR A 127 8.13 1.73 4.32
CA THR A 127 7.98 1.65 2.87
C THR A 127 7.66 0.22 2.47
N VAL A 128 6.67 0.03 1.62
CA VAL A 128 6.40 -1.27 1.01
C VAL A 128 7.48 -1.56 -0.02
N ARG A 129 8.03 -2.77 -0.02
CA ARG A 129 9.09 -3.21 -0.92
C ARG A 129 8.60 -4.13 -2.00
N GLU A 130 7.71 -5.05 -1.63
CA GLU A 130 7.28 -6.09 -2.54
C GLU A 130 5.93 -6.66 -2.12
N ILE A 131 5.20 -7.17 -3.10
CA ILE A 131 4.03 -8.02 -2.91
C ILE A 131 4.31 -9.38 -3.55
N VAL A 132 4.11 -10.46 -2.80
CA VAL A 132 4.26 -11.83 -3.30
C VAL A 132 2.89 -12.48 -3.35
N LEU A 133 2.41 -12.79 -4.54
CA LEU A 133 1.12 -13.45 -4.72
C LEU A 133 1.19 -14.92 -4.35
N ARG A 134 0.19 -15.39 -3.62
CA ARG A 134 0.04 -16.79 -3.22
C ARG A 134 -0.88 -17.53 -4.18
N ARG A 135 -0.67 -18.83 -4.31
CA ARG A 135 -1.50 -19.68 -5.19
C ARG A 135 -2.97 -19.77 -4.77
N ASP A 136 -3.27 -19.53 -3.50
CA ASP A 136 -4.63 -19.53 -2.94
C ASP A 136 -5.36 -18.19 -3.14
N GLY A 137 -4.77 -17.25 -3.89
CA GLY A 137 -5.33 -15.93 -4.16
C GLY A 137 -5.06 -14.90 -3.06
N GLY A 138 -4.32 -15.26 -2.03
CA GLY A 138 -3.81 -14.33 -1.03
C GLY A 138 -2.53 -13.63 -1.49
N ALA A 139 -2.02 -12.74 -0.67
CA ALA A 139 -0.77 -12.03 -0.90
C ALA A 139 0.05 -11.93 0.39
N LEU A 140 1.36 -11.87 0.24
CA LEU A 140 2.30 -11.53 1.30
C LEU A 140 2.85 -10.13 0.98
N LEU A 141 2.66 -9.21 1.91
CA LEU A 141 3.20 -7.86 1.83
C LEU A 141 4.55 -7.80 2.56
N ILE A 142 5.59 -7.37 1.85
CA ILE A 142 6.91 -7.15 2.42
C ILE A 142 7.11 -5.64 2.55
N ALA A 143 7.25 -5.17 3.78
CA ALA A 143 7.53 -3.77 4.08
C ALA A 143 8.82 -3.63 4.91
N GLU A 144 9.45 -2.49 4.77
CA GLU A 144 10.70 -2.15 5.43
C GLU A 144 10.52 -0.85 6.21
N ARG A 145 11.03 -0.82 7.44
CA ARG A 145 11.17 0.41 8.20
C ARG A 145 12.63 0.85 8.19
N ASN A 146 12.88 2.02 7.62
CA ASN A 146 14.23 2.60 7.51
C ASN A 146 14.32 3.88 8.32
N ARG A 147 15.05 3.83 9.43
CA ARG A 147 15.25 4.98 10.32
C ARG A 147 16.64 5.54 10.16
N GLN A 148 16.73 6.83 9.80
CA GLN A 148 17.98 7.57 9.77
C GLN A 148 18.17 8.32 11.09
N LEU A 149 19.22 7.98 11.83
CA LEU A 149 19.60 8.68 13.05
C LEU A 149 20.76 9.64 12.77
N GLN A 150 20.51 10.94 12.96
CA GLN A 150 21.59 11.94 12.96
C GLN A 150 22.13 12.09 14.38
N ARG A 151 23.37 11.68 14.62
CA ARG A 151 24.09 11.99 15.87
C ARG A 151 24.99 13.18 15.63
N ARG A 152 24.76 14.26 16.40
CA ARG A 152 25.74 15.34 16.55
C ARG A 152 26.76 14.93 17.62
N THR A 153 27.98 14.67 17.23
CA THR A 153 29.09 14.41 18.15
C THR A 153 30.05 15.62 18.16
N GLY A 154 30.01 16.39 19.23
CA GLY A 154 30.99 17.45 19.51
C GLY A 154 30.93 18.69 18.61
N THR A 155 31.88 19.60 18.82
CA THR A 155 32.02 20.89 18.14
C THR A 155 32.47 20.82 16.68
N THR A 156 32.79 19.65 16.16
CA THR A 156 33.09 19.41 14.74
C THR A 156 31.92 18.63 14.11
N SER A 157 31.27 19.29 13.15
CA SER A 157 30.07 18.76 12.44
C SER A 157 30.36 17.51 11.64
N ARG A 158 30.50 16.35 12.29
CA ARG A 158 30.41 15.06 11.60
C ARG A 158 29.02 14.49 11.79
N VAL A 159 28.28 14.41 10.71
CA VAL A 159 26.97 13.77 10.66
C VAL A 159 27.20 12.29 10.39
N TYR A 160 26.82 11.41 11.30
CA TYR A 160 26.78 9.97 11.08
C TYR A 160 25.36 9.59 10.77
N TYR A 161 25.17 8.88 9.67
CA TYR A 161 23.89 8.26 9.31
C TYR A 161 23.93 6.81 9.77
N ASP A 162 23.03 6.44 10.66
CA ASP A 162 22.80 5.04 11.03
C ASP A 162 21.48 4.61 10.41
N ASN A 163 21.55 3.69 9.47
CA ASN A 163 20.36 3.13 8.79
C ASN A 163 19.98 1.83 9.50
N THR A 164 18.93 1.88 10.29
CA THR A 164 18.34 0.66 10.86
C THR A 164 17.24 0.16 9.95
N ILE A 165 17.49 -0.95 9.26
CA ILE A 165 16.52 -1.64 8.41
C ILE A 165 15.86 -2.73 9.24
N ARG A 166 14.52 -2.73 9.30
CA ARG A 166 13.73 -3.83 9.87
C ARG A 166 12.72 -4.28 8.84
N ASN A 167 12.81 -5.53 8.45
CA ASN A 167 11.87 -6.14 7.53
C ASN A 167 10.58 -6.50 8.27
N LEU A 168 9.46 -6.07 7.73
CA LEU A 168 8.13 -6.42 8.18
C LEU A 168 7.55 -7.40 7.16
N VAL A 169 7.17 -8.57 7.62
CA VAL A 169 6.55 -9.62 6.80
C VAL A 169 5.21 -9.95 7.43
N ASP A 170 4.10 -9.76 6.68
CA ASP A 170 2.76 -10.15 7.09
C ASP A 170 1.98 -10.72 5.87
#